data_d84a8acb28f285fdaa581420d5bb99f7
#
_entry.id   d84a8acb28f285fdaa581420d5bb99f7
#
_cell.length_a   1.000
_cell.length_b   1.000
_cell.length_c   1.000
_cell.angle_alpha   90.00
_cell.angle_beta   90.00
_cell.angle_gamma   90.00
#
_symmetry.space_group_name_H-M   'P 1'
#
loop_
_entity.id
_entity.type
_entity.pdbx_description
1 polymer ?
#
loop_
_entity_poly.entity_id
_entity_poly.type
_entity_poly.pdbx_seq_one_letter_code
_entity_poly.pdbx_strand_id
1 'polypeptide(L)'
;MEVTENTIDIDKILKDKMGDKARYVPGVLTRWLRHIIHQKEVNAFLWEHKDHIGVEWLEDCVKYLDMTLKIEGAENLPDKNDGKLYTFVSNHPLGGIDGVALGAVIGKHYDGNFRYLVNDLLMNLPGLAPLCIPINKTGHQSRNFPAMVEAGFNSDNHMLMFPAGLCSRRIKGRIHDIPWTKTFVTKSVEYHRDIVPIHFGGQNSNFFYNLANISKRLGIKFNIVMLFLVDEMYKNVHKEFTIKIGKPIPWQTFDKSKTPKQWALYVEDKVYEL
;
A
#
# COMPACT_ATOMS: atom_id res chain seq x y z
N MET A 1 2.26 -18.29 -7.35
CA MET A 1 3.73 -18.57 -7.31
C MET A 1 3.94 -19.51 -6.14
N GLU A 2 4.74 -20.55 -6.30
CA GLU A 2 5.08 -21.45 -5.20
C GLU A 2 6.11 -20.77 -4.28
N VAL A 3 5.89 -20.82 -2.97
CA VAL A 3 6.84 -20.29 -1.98
C VAL A 3 7.99 -21.27 -1.83
N THR A 4 9.20 -20.77 -1.93
CA THR A 4 10.44 -21.51 -1.69
C THR A 4 11.27 -20.81 -0.62
N GLU A 5 12.29 -21.48 -0.09
CA GLU A 5 13.23 -20.86 0.85
C GLU A 5 13.94 -19.61 0.30
N ASN A 6 13.92 -19.42 -1.02
CA ASN A 6 14.50 -18.29 -1.75
C ASN A 6 13.45 -17.62 -2.66
N THR A 7 12.25 -17.38 -2.15
CA THR A 7 11.18 -16.73 -2.92
C THR A 7 11.60 -15.35 -3.41
N ILE A 8 12.24 -14.56 -2.56
CA ILE A 8 12.87 -13.28 -2.92
C ILE A 8 14.37 -13.53 -3.12
N ASP A 9 14.83 -13.41 -4.35
CA ASP A 9 16.23 -13.60 -4.73
C ASP A 9 16.73 -12.39 -5.53
N ILE A 10 17.62 -11.60 -4.94
CA ILE A 10 18.19 -10.41 -5.58
C ILE A 10 18.99 -10.75 -6.82
N ASP A 11 19.72 -11.87 -6.83
CA ASP A 11 20.54 -12.24 -7.99
C ASP A 11 19.65 -12.59 -9.18
N LYS A 12 18.56 -13.32 -8.91
CA LYS A 12 17.56 -13.65 -9.94
C LYS A 12 16.88 -12.38 -10.45
N ILE A 13 16.44 -11.48 -9.53
CA ILE A 13 15.80 -10.21 -9.90
C ILE A 13 16.73 -9.36 -10.76
N LEU A 14 18.01 -9.26 -10.39
CA LEU A 14 19.00 -8.52 -11.18
C LEU A 14 19.20 -9.15 -12.56
N LYS A 15 19.28 -10.48 -12.63
CA LYS A 15 19.41 -11.21 -13.89
C LYS A 15 18.19 -11.00 -14.80
N ASP A 16 16.98 -11.06 -14.25
CA ASP A 16 15.73 -10.87 -15.01
C ASP A 16 15.59 -9.42 -15.53
N LYS A 17 16.06 -8.42 -14.74
CA LYS A 17 15.98 -7.00 -15.12
C LYS A 17 17.11 -6.54 -16.04
N MET A 18 18.32 -7.08 -15.90
CA MET A 18 19.54 -6.61 -16.58
C MET A 18 20.09 -7.62 -17.60
N GLY A 19 19.57 -8.84 -17.62
CA GLY A 19 20.09 -9.92 -18.46
C GLY A 19 21.56 -10.20 -18.15
N ASP A 20 22.36 -10.42 -19.18
CA ASP A 20 23.80 -10.71 -19.04
C ASP A 20 24.61 -9.59 -18.37
N LYS A 21 24.06 -8.37 -18.30
CA LYS A 21 24.72 -7.25 -17.61
C LYS A 21 24.72 -7.43 -16.09
N ALA A 22 23.86 -8.27 -15.53
CA ALA A 22 23.84 -8.57 -14.10
C ALA A 22 25.19 -9.08 -13.58
N ARG A 23 25.98 -9.80 -14.41
CA ARG A 23 27.33 -10.31 -14.07
C ARG A 23 28.34 -9.20 -13.74
N TYR A 24 28.10 -7.99 -14.22
CA TYR A 24 28.97 -6.84 -13.95
C TYR A 24 28.60 -6.06 -12.70
N VAL A 25 27.51 -6.43 -12.02
CA VAL A 25 27.10 -5.81 -10.76
C VAL A 25 28.08 -6.23 -9.67
N PRO A 26 28.76 -5.28 -8.98
CA PRO A 26 29.74 -5.63 -7.95
C PRO A 26 29.08 -6.45 -6.82
N GLY A 27 29.77 -7.50 -6.36
CA GLY A 27 29.27 -8.36 -5.26
C GLY A 27 29.00 -7.61 -3.94
N VAL A 28 29.70 -6.48 -3.71
CA VAL A 28 29.43 -5.61 -2.57
C VAL A 28 28.04 -4.97 -2.70
N LEU A 29 27.65 -4.55 -3.91
CA LEU A 29 26.32 -3.94 -4.16
C LEU A 29 25.21 -4.97 -4.00
N THR A 30 25.38 -6.18 -4.52
CA THR A 30 24.35 -7.24 -4.34
C THR A 30 24.21 -7.65 -2.88
N ARG A 31 25.32 -7.72 -2.13
CA ARG A 31 25.30 -7.98 -0.69
C ARG A 31 24.57 -6.87 0.07
N TRP A 32 24.84 -5.61 -0.27
CA TRP A 32 24.16 -4.47 0.30
C TRP A 32 22.66 -4.47 -0.02
N LEU A 33 22.26 -4.74 -1.27
CA LEU A 33 20.87 -4.88 -1.66
C LEU A 33 20.14 -5.96 -0.84
N ARG A 34 20.74 -7.16 -0.71
CA ARG A 34 20.19 -8.24 0.11
C ARG A 34 20.00 -7.81 1.57
N HIS A 35 20.91 -6.98 2.10
CA HIS A 35 20.82 -6.48 3.47
C HIS A 35 19.66 -5.50 3.63
N ILE A 36 19.52 -4.48 2.77
CA ILE A 36 18.46 -3.48 2.91
C ILE A 36 17.05 -4.01 2.64
N ILE A 37 16.92 -5.09 1.86
CA ILE A 37 15.63 -5.75 1.67
C ILE A 37 15.39 -6.86 2.70
N HIS A 38 16.30 -7.08 3.63
CA HIS A 38 16.21 -8.14 4.64
C HIS A 38 15.89 -9.51 4.03
N GLN A 39 16.61 -9.86 2.93
CA GLN A 39 16.28 -11.02 2.10
C GLN A 39 16.13 -12.31 2.90
N LYS A 40 16.98 -12.55 3.90
CA LYS A 40 16.92 -13.77 4.73
C LYS A 40 15.67 -13.78 5.59
N GLU A 41 15.41 -12.69 6.30
CA GLU A 41 14.31 -12.53 7.24
C GLU A 41 12.97 -12.60 6.50
N VAL A 42 12.87 -11.90 5.36
CA VAL A 42 11.67 -11.94 4.52
C VAL A 42 11.44 -13.35 3.97
N ASN A 43 12.47 -14.03 3.47
CA ASN A 43 12.31 -15.40 2.97
C ASN A 43 11.95 -16.39 4.08
N ALA A 44 12.53 -16.24 5.28
CA ALA A 44 12.18 -17.06 6.44
C ALA A 44 10.70 -16.88 6.80
N PHE A 45 10.21 -15.63 6.88
CA PHE A 45 8.81 -15.33 7.13
C PHE A 45 7.90 -15.93 6.04
N LEU A 46 8.24 -15.73 4.77
CA LEU A 46 7.44 -16.26 3.65
C LEU A 46 7.37 -17.80 3.68
N TRP A 47 8.47 -18.46 4.05
CA TRP A 47 8.52 -19.92 4.16
C TRP A 47 7.73 -20.45 5.34
N GLU A 48 7.84 -19.82 6.50
CA GLU A 48 7.12 -20.20 7.72
C GLU A 48 5.60 -20.06 7.53
N HIS A 49 5.16 -19.00 6.81
CA HIS A 49 3.74 -18.70 6.59
C HIS A 49 3.26 -19.02 5.16
N LYS A 50 3.90 -19.97 4.48
CA LYS A 50 3.63 -20.30 3.06
C LYS A 50 2.21 -20.81 2.80
N ASP A 51 1.58 -21.41 3.80
CA ASP A 51 0.24 -21.99 3.71
C ASP A 51 -0.86 -20.96 4.05
N HIS A 52 -0.50 -19.79 4.57
CA HIS A 52 -1.42 -18.71 4.90
C HIS A 52 -1.55 -17.72 3.72
N ILE A 53 -2.77 -17.31 3.43
CA ILE A 53 -3.09 -16.37 2.36
C ILE A 53 -4.12 -15.32 2.82
N GLY A 54 -4.13 -14.19 2.13
CA GLY A 54 -5.14 -13.16 2.37
C GLY A 54 -5.02 -12.54 3.76
N VAL A 55 -6.12 -12.50 4.48
CA VAL A 55 -6.21 -11.85 5.80
C VAL A 55 -5.35 -12.56 6.84
N GLU A 56 -5.33 -13.88 6.84
CA GLU A 56 -4.52 -14.68 7.75
C GLU A 56 -3.03 -14.35 7.62
N TRP A 57 -2.55 -14.24 6.37
CA TRP A 57 -1.17 -13.82 6.10
C TRP A 57 -0.89 -12.38 6.57
N LEU A 58 -1.85 -11.46 6.44
CA LEU A 58 -1.72 -10.09 6.95
C LEU A 58 -1.67 -10.05 8.48
N GLU A 59 -2.48 -10.87 9.16
CA GLU A 59 -2.44 -11.00 10.62
C GLU A 59 -1.10 -11.57 11.10
N ASP A 60 -0.52 -12.52 10.35
CA ASP A 60 0.82 -13.03 10.65
C ASP A 60 1.90 -11.95 10.47
N CYS A 61 1.79 -11.11 9.44
CA CYS A 61 2.69 -9.96 9.30
C CYS A 61 2.58 -9.01 10.51
N VAL A 62 1.35 -8.73 10.99
CA VAL A 62 1.13 -7.88 12.18
C VAL A 62 1.81 -8.50 13.41
N LYS A 63 1.65 -9.82 13.62
CA LYS A 63 2.29 -10.55 14.73
C LYS A 63 3.81 -10.58 14.57
N TYR A 64 4.31 -10.92 13.39
CA TYR A 64 5.76 -11.01 13.12
C TYR A 64 6.48 -9.68 13.35
N LEU A 65 5.85 -8.57 12.98
CA LEU A 65 6.39 -7.23 13.21
C LEU A 65 6.09 -6.71 14.62
N ASP A 66 5.40 -7.51 15.45
CA ASP A 66 4.99 -7.15 16.81
C ASP A 66 4.37 -5.75 16.87
N MET A 67 3.39 -5.51 15.99
CA MET A 67 2.70 -4.25 15.89
C MET A 67 1.51 -4.19 16.84
N THR A 68 1.45 -3.12 17.64
CA THR A 68 0.25 -2.77 18.41
C THR A 68 -0.60 -1.79 17.60
N LEU A 69 -1.84 -2.17 17.29
CA LEU A 69 -2.76 -1.33 16.52
C LEU A 69 -3.82 -0.72 17.45
N LYS A 70 -3.75 0.60 17.65
CA LYS A 70 -4.77 1.37 18.35
C LYS A 70 -5.79 1.89 17.34
N ILE A 71 -7.03 1.41 17.43
CA ILE A 71 -8.10 1.79 16.51
C ILE A 71 -9.02 2.80 17.20
N GLU A 72 -9.17 3.98 16.61
CA GLU A 72 -10.11 5.02 17.02
C GLU A 72 -11.19 5.17 15.94
N GLY A 73 -12.45 5.28 16.33
CA GLY A 73 -13.58 5.36 15.40
C GLY A 73 -13.94 4.01 14.78
N ALA A 74 -13.68 2.89 15.46
CA ALA A 74 -14.06 1.56 14.97
C ALA A 74 -15.57 1.43 14.71
N GLU A 75 -16.39 2.19 15.45
CA GLU A 75 -17.84 2.30 15.29
C GLU A 75 -18.26 2.95 13.97
N ASN A 76 -17.34 3.60 13.26
CA ASN A 76 -17.57 4.18 11.93
C ASN A 76 -17.38 3.17 10.79
N LEU A 77 -16.85 1.98 11.09
CA LEU A 77 -16.83 0.90 10.09
C LEU A 77 -18.28 0.49 9.78
N PRO A 78 -18.70 0.57 8.51
CA PRO A 78 -20.04 0.13 8.12
C PRO A 78 -20.28 -1.35 8.46
N ASP A 79 -21.54 -1.67 8.75
CA ASP A 79 -21.94 -3.07 8.98
C ASP A 79 -21.66 -3.91 7.74
N LYS A 80 -20.95 -5.02 7.92
CA LYS A 80 -20.62 -5.94 6.82
C LYS A 80 -21.84 -6.58 6.16
N ASN A 81 -23.02 -6.54 6.82
CA ASN A 81 -24.27 -7.12 6.36
C ASN A 81 -25.24 -6.09 5.78
N ASP A 82 -24.86 -4.83 5.60
CA ASP A 82 -25.76 -3.77 5.08
C ASP A 82 -25.98 -3.86 3.54
N GLY A 83 -25.32 -4.81 2.89
CA GLY A 83 -25.43 -5.05 1.45
C GLY A 83 -24.80 -4.01 0.57
N LYS A 84 -24.00 -3.08 1.13
CA LYS A 84 -23.28 -2.05 0.39
C LYS A 84 -21.81 -2.39 0.22
N LEU A 85 -21.21 -1.77 -0.78
CA LEU A 85 -19.78 -1.82 -1.03
C LEU A 85 -19.15 -0.45 -0.77
N TYR A 86 -17.98 -0.44 -0.16
CA TYR A 86 -17.28 0.76 0.28
C TYR A 86 -15.93 0.92 -0.39
N THR A 87 -15.49 2.18 -0.49
CA THR A 87 -14.13 2.53 -0.86
C THR A 87 -13.42 3.11 0.36
N PHE A 88 -12.53 2.34 0.96
CA PHE A 88 -11.66 2.78 2.04
C PHE A 88 -10.47 3.53 1.45
N VAL A 89 -10.20 4.73 1.96
CA VAL A 89 -9.07 5.54 1.50
C VAL A 89 -8.24 6.01 2.68
N SER A 90 -6.92 5.88 2.56
CA SER A 90 -6.00 6.27 3.61
C SER A 90 -4.82 7.06 3.09
N ASN A 91 -4.25 7.92 3.94
CA ASN A 91 -2.88 8.40 3.77
C ASN A 91 -1.91 7.21 3.78
N HIS A 92 -0.70 7.42 3.27
CA HIS A 92 0.28 6.35 3.06
C HIS A 92 1.65 6.69 3.69
N PRO A 93 1.73 6.83 5.04
CA PRO A 93 2.93 7.35 5.68
C PRO A 93 4.13 6.43 5.59
N LEU A 94 3.93 5.11 5.66
CA LEU A 94 4.99 4.11 5.83
C LEU A 94 5.25 3.27 4.58
N GLY A 95 4.28 3.13 3.68
CA GLY A 95 4.45 2.47 2.39
C GLY A 95 4.35 0.93 2.39
N GLY A 96 4.37 0.30 3.54
CA GLY A 96 4.23 -1.16 3.70
C GLY A 96 3.40 -1.51 4.92
N ILE A 97 3.82 -1.05 6.08
CA ILE A 97 3.16 -1.32 7.38
C ILE A 97 1.69 -0.88 7.37
N ASP A 98 1.41 0.32 6.88
CA ASP A 98 0.06 0.86 6.77
C ASP A 98 -0.84 -0.01 5.88
N GLY A 99 -0.30 -0.51 4.77
CA GLY A 99 -1.02 -1.47 3.92
C GLY A 99 -1.34 -2.77 4.65
N VAL A 100 -0.34 -3.36 5.33
CA VAL A 100 -0.50 -4.61 6.10
C VAL A 100 -1.52 -4.41 7.23
N ALA A 101 -1.35 -3.37 8.05
CA ALA A 101 -2.20 -3.12 9.21
C ALA A 101 -3.66 -2.83 8.81
N LEU A 102 -3.88 -1.95 7.82
CA LEU A 102 -5.24 -1.63 7.35
C LEU A 102 -5.91 -2.84 6.71
N GLY A 103 -5.17 -3.64 5.96
CA GLY A 103 -5.71 -4.86 5.39
C GLY A 103 -6.07 -5.91 6.42
N ALA A 104 -5.28 -6.06 7.47
CA ALA A 104 -5.62 -6.95 8.58
C ALA A 104 -6.90 -6.50 9.28
N VAL A 105 -7.03 -5.19 9.58
CA VAL A 105 -8.22 -4.62 10.26
C VAL A 105 -9.47 -4.72 9.39
N ILE A 106 -9.41 -4.22 8.15
CA ILE A 106 -10.54 -4.23 7.22
C ILE A 106 -10.89 -5.68 6.81
N GLY A 107 -9.86 -6.47 6.52
CA GLY A 107 -10.04 -7.86 6.13
C GLY A 107 -10.70 -8.70 7.20
N LYS A 108 -10.33 -8.52 8.45
CA LYS A 108 -10.97 -9.18 9.59
C LYS A 108 -12.43 -8.78 9.75
N HIS A 109 -12.75 -7.48 9.58
CA HIS A 109 -14.11 -6.96 9.71
C HIS A 109 -15.03 -7.47 8.60
N TYR A 110 -14.52 -7.56 7.36
CA TYR A 110 -15.30 -7.96 6.17
C TYR A 110 -14.99 -9.37 5.68
N ASP A 111 -14.48 -10.26 6.54
CA ASP A 111 -14.22 -11.69 6.23
C ASP A 111 -13.38 -11.88 4.94
N GLY A 112 -12.41 -10.97 4.72
CA GLY A 112 -11.53 -10.97 3.54
C GLY A 112 -12.15 -10.39 2.26
N ASN A 113 -13.36 -9.87 2.34
CA ASN A 113 -14.07 -9.32 1.18
C ASN A 113 -13.61 -7.90 0.82
N PHE A 114 -12.34 -7.73 0.53
CA PHE A 114 -11.78 -6.47 0.04
C PHE A 114 -10.63 -6.70 -0.93
N ARG A 115 -10.27 -5.68 -1.70
CA ARG A 115 -9.13 -5.71 -2.61
C ARG A 115 -8.33 -4.40 -2.52
N TYR A 116 -7.01 -4.54 -2.66
CA TYR A 116 -6.10 -3.41 -2.82
C TYR A 116 -5.88 -3.08 -4.30
N LEU A 117 -5.74 -1.79 -4.60
CA LEU A 117 -5.03 -1.36 -5.81
C LEU A 117 -3.54 -1.16 -5.47
N VAL A 118 -2.67 -2.04 -5.95
CA VAL A 118 -1.26 -2.09 -5.56
C VAL A 118 -0.30 -2.08 -6.74
N ASN A 119 0.96 -1.73 -6.48
CA ASN A 119 2.03 -1.93 -7.44
C ASN A 119 2.20 -3.43 -7.74
N ASP A 120 2.44 -3.77 -9.02
CA ASP A 120 2.63 -5.15 -9.50
C ASP A 120 3.74 -5.93 -8.79
N LEU A 121 4.74 -5.23 -8.22
CA LEU A 121 5.79 -5.86 -7.41
C LEU A 121 5.23 -6.66 -6.22
N LEU A 122 4.12 -6.21 -5.64
CA LEU A 122 3.49 -6.90 -4.50
C LEU A 122 2.82 -8.22 -4.88
N MET A 123 2.60 -8.46 -6.18
CA MET A 123 2.14 -9.76 -6.68
C MET A 123 3.17 -10.89 -6.48
N ASN A 124 4.43 -10.53 -6.18
CA ASN A 124 5.48 -11.50 -5.84
C ASN A 124 5.41 -11.97 -4.37
N LEU A 125 4.45 -11.47 -3.59
CA LEU A 125 4.16 -11.94 -2.24
C LEU A 125 2.95 -12.88 -2.28
N PRO A 126 3.16 -14.23 -2.30
CA PRO A 126 2.08 -15.18 -2.55
C PRO A 126 0.92 -15.09 -1.56
N GLY A 127 1.21 -14.82 -0.28
CA GLY A 127 0.20 -14.64 0.76
C GLY A 127 -0.68 -13.40 0.55
N LEU A 128 -0.12 -12.32 -0.02
CA LEU A 128 -0.83 -11.06 -0.27
C LEU A 128 -1.57 -11.05 -1.62
N ALA A 129 -1.03 -11.74 -2.62
CA ALA A 129 -1.49 -11.69 -4.01
C ALA A 129 -3.01 -11.87 -4.20
N PRO A 130 -3.71 -12.76 -3.47
CA PRO A 130 -5.16 -12.94 -3.61
C PRO A 130 -5.99 -11.69 -3.28
N LEU A 131 -5.46 -10.78 -2.48
CA LEU A 131 -6.12 -9.51 -2.12
C LEU A 131 -5.77 -8.36 -3.06
N CYS A 132 -4.87 -8.57 -4.04
CA CYS A 132 -4.29 -7.50 -4.84
C CYS A 132 -4.90 -7.41 -6.24
N ILE A 133 -5.18 -6.18 -6.65
CA ILE A 133 -5.41 -5.82 -8.05
C ILE A 133 -4.15 -5.06 -8.50
N PRO A 134 -3.30 -5.67 -9.36
CA PRO A 134 -2.03 -5.07 -9.73
C PRO A 134 -2.24 -3.86 -10.63
N ILE A 135 -1.58 -2.75 -10.29
CA ILE A 135 -1.48 -1.55 -11.10
C ILE A 135 -0.05 -1.39 -11.58
N ASN A 136 0.15 -1.45 -12.88
CA ASN A 136 1.43 -1.09 -13.47
C ASN A 136 1.28 0.24 -14.24
N LYS A 137 2.03 1.25 -13.80
CA LYS A 137 2.05 2.57 -14.45
C LYS A 137 3.04 2.66 -15.60
N THR A 138 3.81 1.60 -15.85
CA THR A 138 4.89 1.58 -16.85
C THR A 138 4.80 0.35 -17.76
N GLY A 139 5.11 0.53 -19.07
CA GLY A 139 5.17 -0.56 -20.03
C GLY A 139 3.81 -0.95 -20.67
N HIS A 140 3.77 -2.12 -21.34
CA HIS A 140 2.59 -2.61 -22.08
C HIS A 140 1.37 -2.84 -21.18
N GLN A 141 1.56 -3.20 -19.91
CA GLN A 141 0.48 -3.41 -18.94
C GLN A 141 -0.20 -2.10 -18.50
N SER A 142 0.44 -0.94 -18.73
CA SER A 142 -0.19 0.36 -18.44
C SER A 142 -1.47 0.62 -19.24
N ARG A 143 -1.63 -0.04 -20.38
CA ARG A 143 -2.84 0.04 -21.21
C ARG A 143 -4.05 -0.67 -20.59
N ASN A 144 -3.81 -1.72 -19.79
CA ASN A 144 -4.87 -2.49 -19.13
C ASN A 144 -5.24 -1.93 -17.75
N PHE A 145 -4.50 -0.93 -17.26
CA PHE A 145 -4.74 -0.32 -15.95
C PHE A 145 -6.19 0.15 -15.76
N PRO A 146 -6.81 0.91 -16.69
CA PRO A 146 -8.21 1.32 -16.54
C PRO A 146 -9.16 0.12 -16.42
N ALA A 147 -8.96 -0.92 -17.21
CA ALA A 147 -9.80 -2.11 -17.19
C ALA A 147 -9.68 -2.91 -15.87
N MET A 148 -8.47 -2.93 -15.28
CA MET A 148 -8.24 -3.62 -14.00
C MET A 148 -8.89 -2.86 -12.83
N VAL A 149 -8.78 -1.53 -12.83
CA VAL A 149 -9.49 -0.69 -11.86
C VAL A 149 -10.99 -0.87 -12.01
N GLU A 150 -11.48 -0.86 -13.25
CA GLU A 150 -12.89 -1.10 -13.58
C GLU A 150 -13.38 -2.43 -13.02
N ALA A 151 -12.67 -3.51 -13.31
CA ALA A 151 -12.99 -4.86 -12.82
C ALA A 151 -13.02 -4.92 -11.29
N GLY A 152 -12.08 -4.22 -10.61
CA GLY A 152 -12.05 -4.14 -9.15
C GLY A 152 -13.29 -3.45 -8.58
N PHE A 153 -13.67 -2.30 -9.13
CA PHE A 153 -14.86 -1.57 -8.68
C PHE A 153 -16.18 -2.24 -9.05
N ASN A 154 -16.20 -3.02 -10.14
CA ASN A 154 -17.35 -3.80 -10.58
C ASN A 154 -17.48 -5.17 -9.85
N SER A 155 -16.55 -5.50 -8.96
CA SER A 155 -16.59 -6.72 -8.16
C SER A 155 -17.43 -6.54 -6.88
N ASP A 156 -17.77 -7.63 -6.24
CA ASP A 156 -18.47 -7.65 -4.95
C ASP A 156 -17.52 -7.43 -3.75
N ASN A 157 -16.33 -6.89 -4.00
CA ASN A 157 -15.35 -6.62 -2.95
C ASN A 157 -15.32 -5.13 -2.60
N HIS A 158 -15.09 -4.81 -1.33
CA HIS A 158 -14.68 -3.47 -0.92
C HIS A 158 -13.33 -3.10 -1.54
N MET A 159 -13.08 -1.80 -1.70
CA MET A 159 -11.81 -1.32 -2.25
C MET A 159 -11.00 -0.61 -1.16
N LEU A 160 -9.75 -1.00 -0.97
CA LEU A 160 -8.80 -0.27 -0.12
C LEU A 160 -7.75 0.40 -1.01
N MET A 161 -7.65 1.72 -0.88
CA MET A 161 -6.81 2.54 -1.74
C MET A 161 -5.95 3.52 -0.96
N PHE A 162 -4.75 3.74 -1.48
CA PHE A 162 -3.85 4.82 -1.08
C PHE A 162 -3.75 5.82 -2.25
N PRO A 163 -4.62 6.85 -2.29
CA PRO A 163 -4.78 7.66 -3.50
C PRO A 163 -3.55 8.48 -3.90
N ALA A 164 -2.61 8.71 -3.00
CA ALA A 164 -1.31 9.29 -3.29
C ALA A 164 -0.47 8.38 -4.21
N GLY A 165 -0.64 7.06 -4.13
CA GLY A 165 0.07 6.06 -4.92
C GLY A 165 1.57 5.92 -4.62
N LEU A 166 2.07 6.68 -3.67
CA LEU A 166 3.41 6.63 -3.09
C LEU A 166 3.30 6.98 -1.61
N CYS A 167 4.21 6.44 -0.79
CA CYS A 167 4.26 6.82 0.61
C CYS A 167 4.58 8.32 0.78
N SER A 168 4.15 8.88 1.93
CA SER A 168 4.28 10.30 2.25
C SER A 168 5.70 10.84 2.06
N ARG A 169 5.82 12.12 1.85
CA ARG A 169 7.08 12.83 1.61
C ARG A 169 7.23 13.99 2.59
N ARG A 170 8.48 14.37 2.88
CA ARG A 170 8.76 15.60 3.63
C ARG A 170 8.80 16.79 2.67
N ILE A 171 7.74 17.61 2.69
CA ILE A 171 7.57 18.78 1.85
C ILE A 171 7.54 20.01 2.77
N LYS A 172 8.45 20.96 2.60
CA LYS A 172 8.57 22.19 3.43
C LYS A 172 8.53 21.88 4.95
N GLY A 173 9.25 20.84 5.37
CA GLY A 173 9.36 20.43 6.77
C GLY A 173 8.19 19.61 7.32
N ARG A 174 7.09 19.48 6.62
CA ARG A 174 5.93 18.65 7.00
C ARG A 174 5.94 17.33 6.25
N ILE A 175 5.57 16.25 6.94
CA ILE A 175 5.38 14.93 6.36
C ILE A 175 3.91 14.84 5.95
N HIS A 176 3.70 14.65 4.66
CA HIS A 176 2.37 14.61 4.07
C HIS A 176 2.41 13.79 2.78
N ASP A 177 1.28 13.28 2.34
CA ASP A 177 1.16 12.65 1.05
C ASP A 177 1.41 13.64 -0.09
N ILE A 178 1.81 13.11 -1.22
CA ILE A 178 1.71 13.88 -2.47
C ILE A 178 0.23 14.00 -2.86
N PRO A 179 -0.17 15.01 -3.62
CA PRO A 179 -1.59 15.25 -3.92
C PRO A 179 -2.31 14.01 -4.43
N TRP A 180 -3.43 13.72 -3.83
CA TRP A 180 -4.23 12.53 -4.12
C TRP A 180 -4.79 12.54 -5.54
N THR A 181 -4.84 11.37 -6.17
CA THR A 181 -5.46 11.18 -7.49
C THR A 181 -6.97 11.10 -7.34
N LYS A 182 -7.70 11.51 -8.38
CA LYS A 182 -9.17 11.55 -8.38
C LYS A 182 -9.86 10.21 -8.62
N THR A 183 -9.11 9.16 -8.92
CA THR A 183 -9.67 7.86 -9.37
C THR A 183 -10.64 7.27 -8.36
N PHE A 184 -10.30 7.31 -7.08
CA PHE A 184 -11.18 6.78 -6.03
C PHE A 184 -12.52 7.51 -5.95
N VAL A 185 -12.54 8.84 -6.11
CA VAL A 185 -13.79 9.62 -6.12
C VAL A 185 -14.62 9.27 -7.35
N THR A 186 -14.01 9.34 -8.55
CA THR A 186 -14.76 9.10 -9.78
C THR A 186 -15.36 7.70 -9.83
N LYS A 187 -14.61 6.69 -9.40
CA LYS A 187 -15.08 5.32 -9.35
C LYS A 187 -16.09 5.07 -8.23
N SER A 188 -15.93 5.68 -7.08
CA SER A 188 -16.93 5.57 -6.00
C SER A 188 -18.29 6.15 -6.41
N VAL A 189 -18.31 7.26 -7.13
CA VAL A 189 -19.56 7.81 -7.68
C VAL A 189 -20.14 6.90 -8.75
N GLU A 190 -19.32 6.39 -9.67
CA GLU A 190 -19.76 5.54 -10.79
C GLU A 190 -20.37 4.20 -10.29
N TYR A 191 -19.78 3.63 -9.24
CA TYR A 191 -20.21 2.35 -8.66
C TYR A 191 -21.02 2.49 -7.36
N HIS A 192 -21.51 3.70 -7.05
CA HIS A 192 -22.35 4.01 -5.88
C HIS A 192 -21.76 3.52 -4.54
N ARG A 193 -20.44 3.69 -4.36
CA ARG A 193 -19.72 3.29 -3.14
C ARG A 193 -19.47 4.48 -2.25
N ASP A 194 -19.91 4.42 -1.01
CA ASP A 194 -19.57 5.45 -0.02
C ASP A 194 -18.06 5.36 0.30
N ILE A 195 -17.44 6.51 0.57
CA ILE A 195 -16.01 6.60 0.86
C ILE A 195 -15.79 6.64 2.38
N VAL A 196 -15.00 5.72 2.90
CA VAL A 196 -14.60 5.68 4.31
C VAL A 196 -13.19 6.25 4.43
N PRO A 197 -13.02 7.47 4.99
CA PRO A 197 -11.71 8.06 5.19
C PRO A 197 -11.02 7.45 6.41
N ILE A 198 -9.74 7.11 6.27
CA ILE A 198 -8.93 6.53 7.34
C ILE A 198 -7.61 7.29 7.43
N HIS A 199 -7.23 7.70 8.64
CA HIS A 199 -5.92 8.23 8.91
C HIS A 199 -5.04 7.17 9.58
N PHE A 200 -3.87 6.91 9.00
CA PHE A 200 -2.85 6.05 9.57
C PHE A 200 -1.73 6.91 10.17
N GLY A 201 -1.47 6.73 11.47
CA GLY A 201 -0.40 7.42 12.19
C GLY A 201 0.96 6.75 11.95
N GLY A 202 2.01 7.55 11.94
CA GLY A 202 3.39 7.08 11.81
C GLY A 202 4.19 7.83 10.76
N GLN A 203 5.49 7.54 10.74
CA GLN A 203 6.40 8.12 9.76
C GLN A 203 7.63 7.26 9.56
N ASN A 204 8.22 7.32 8.38
CA ASN A 204 9.52 6.73 8.07
C ASN A 204 10.66 7.53 8.70
N SER A 205 11.87 7.01 8.63
CA SER A 205 13.06 7.65 9.20
C SER A 205 13.43 8.97 8.49
N ASN A 206 14.19 9.81 9.16
CA ASN A 206 14.78 11.01 8.56
C ASN A 206 15.64 10.68 7.33
N PHE A 207 16.33 9.54 7.37
CA PHE A 207 17.13 9.05 6.24
C PHE A 207 16.25 8.86 5.00
N PHE A 208 15.10 8.18 5.13
CA PHE A 208 14.17 7.92 4.04
C PHE A 208 13.71 9.22 3.35
N TYR A 209 13.27 10.21 4.14
CA TYR A 209 12.82 11.48 3.59
C TYR A 209 13.95 12.31 2.98
N ASN A 210 15.14 12.32 3.60
CA ASN A 210 16.29 13.02 3.07
C ASN A 210 16.75 12.41 1.73
N LEU A 211 16.80 11.07 1.65
CA LEU A 211 17.14 10.37 0.41
C LEU A 211 16.12 10.66 -0.69
N ALA A 212 14.81 10.69 -0.37
CA ALA A 212 13.77 11.05 -1.31
C ALA A 212 13.95 12.46 -1.87
N ASN A 213 14.26 13.43 -0.99
CA ASN A 213 14.47 14.83 -1.37
C ASN A 213 15.74 15.02 -2.20
N ILE A 214 16.85 14.35 -1.83
CA ILE A 214 18.11 14.36 -2.58
C ILE A 214 17.90 13.77 -3.97
N SER A 215 17.26 12.59 -4.06
CA SER A 215 16.97 11.93 -5.32
C SER A 215 16.15 12.81 -6.26
N LYS A 216 15.14 13.49 -5.71
CA LYS A 216 14.32 14.46 -6.45
C LYS A 216 15.15 15.64 -6.95
N ARG A 217 16.01 16.21 -6.08
CA ARG A 217 16.89 17.36 -6.41
C ARG A 217 17.90 17.02 -7.51
N LEU A 218 18.41 15.76 -7.50
CA LEU A 218 19.34 15.26 -8.50
C LEU A 218 18.65 14.79 -9.79
N GLY A 219 17.32 14.89 -9.89
CA GLY A 219 16.56 14.49 -11.06
C GLY A 219 16.54 12.97 -11.31
N ILE A 220 16.81 12.16 -10.27
CA ILE A 220 16.80 10.70 -10.38
C ILE A 220 15.35 10.23 -10.62
N LYS A 221 15.08 9.71 -11.82
CA LYS A 221 13.74 9.26 -12.23
C LYS A 221 13.30 7.97 -11.51
N PHE A 222 14.24 7.12 -11.13
CA PHE A 222 13.96 5.91 -10.37
C PHE A 222 13.66 6.25 -8.91
N ASN A 223 12.58 5.68 -8.37
CA ASN A 223 12.20 5.89 -6.97
C ASN A 223 13.07 5.03 -6.04
N ILE A 224 14.33 5.44 -5.85
CA ILE A 224 15.34 4.70 -5.08
C ILE A 224 14.89 4.39 -3.65
N VAL A 225 14.04 5.24 -3.05
CA VAL A 225 13.59 5.02 -1.67
C VAL A 225 12.69 3.81 -1.52
N MET A 226 12.09 3.29 -2.62
CA MET A 226 11.34 2.03 -2.58
C MET A 226 12.21 0.85 -2.14
N LEU A 227 13.50 0.86 -2.45
CA LEU A 227 14.43 -0.20 -2.02
C LEU A 227 14.59 -0.26 -0.51
N PHE A 228 14.34 0.85 0.19
CA PHE A 228 14.47 0.97 1.63
C PHE A 228 13.16 0.76 2.40
N LEU A 229 12.03 0.51 1.71
CA LEU A 229 10.75 0.35 2.40
C LEU A 229 10.74 -0.86 3.32
N VAL A 230 11.41 -1.94 2.95
CA VAL A 230 11.52 -3.13 3.82
C VAL A 230 12.39 -2.82 5.04
N ASP A 231 13.53 -2.14 4.84
CA ASP A 231 14.39 -1.69 5.94
C ASP A 231 13.66 -0.71 6.89
N GLU A 232 12.86 0.22 6.34
CA GLU A 232 11.99 1.10 7.15
C GLU A 232 10.93 0.30 7.91
N MET A 233 10.40 -0.78 7.34
CA MET A 233 9.45 -1.67 8.00
C MET A 233 10.11 -2.35 9.22
N TYR A 234 11.31 -2.88 9.08
CA TYR A 234 12.07 -3.48 10.19
C TYR A 234 12.48 -2.46 11.26
N LYS A 235 12.70 -1.19 10.92
CA LYS A 235 12.92 -0.11 11.90
C LYS A 235 11.67 0.24 12.71
N ASN A 236 10.51 -0.22 12.28
CA ASN A 236 9.23 0.03 12.90
C ASN A 236 8.64 -1.20 13.63
N VAL A 237 9.44 -2.27 13.83
CA VAL A 237 9.08 -3.43 14.66
C VAL A 237 8.87 -2.99 16.11
N HIS A 238 7.98 -3.65 16.84
CA HIS A 238 7.58 -3.39 18.24
C HIS A 238 6.97 -1.99 18.46
N LYS A 239 6.36 -1.39 17.43
CA LYS A 239 5.74 -0.07 17.56
C LYS A 239 4.23 -0.12 17.64
N GLU A 240 3.69 0.89 18.30
CA GLU A 240 2.26 1.19 18.28
C GLU A 240 1.92 2.14 17.12
N PHE A 241 0.83 1.84 16.44
CA PHE A 241 0.28 2.67 15.37
C PHE A 241 -1.19 2.98 15.65
N THR A 242 -1.55 4.24 15.47
CA THR A 242 -2.94 4.67 15.59
C THR A 242 -3.60 4.67 14.22
N ILE A 243 -4.75 4.01 14.14
CA ILE A 243 -5.64 4.00 12.97
C ILE A 243 -6.90 4.74 13.36
N LYS A 244 -7.21 5.84 12.69
CA LYS A 244 -8.43 6.60 12.94
C LYS A 244 -9.38 6.45 11.77
N ILE A 245 -10.58 5.98 12.05
CA ILE A 245 -11.61 5.70 11.05
C ILE A 245 -12.67 6.79 11.12
N GLY A 246 -12.82 7.53 10.04
CA GLY A 246 -13.83 8.56 9.92
C GLY A 246 -15.20 8.03 9.48
N LYS A 247 -16.22 8.85 9.60
CA LYS A 247 -17.58 8.50 9.15
C LYS A 247 -17.59 8.33 7.64
N PRO A 248 -18.34 7.35 7.11
CA PRO A 248 -18.54 7.18 5.68
C PRO A 248 -19.10 8.46 5.05
N ILE A 249 -18.53 8.86 3.92
CA ILE A 249 -18.99 9.98 3.11
C ILE A 249 -19.86 9.40 1.98
N PRO A 250 -21.17 9.68 1.95
CA PRO A 250 -22.07 9.18 0.90
C PRO A 250 -21.58 9.58 -0.49
N TRP A 251 -21.62 8.66 -1.44
CA TRP A 251 -21.17 8.92 -2.81
C TRP A 251 -21.91 10.08 -3.50
N GLN A 252 -23.17 10.33 -3.09
CA GLN A 252 -23.99 11.45 -3.57
C GLN A 252 -23.42 12.83 -3.20
N THR A 253 -22.56 12.88 -2.17
CA THR A 253 -21.86 14.11 -1.76
C THR A 253 -21.00 14.67 -2.89
N PHE A 254 -20.47 13.79 -3.74
CA PHE A 254 -19.54 14.14 -4.81
C PHE A 254 -20.26 14.57 -6.09
N ASP A 255 -20.98 15.68 -5.99
CA ASP A 255 -21.77 16.25 -7.07
C ASP A 255 -20.96 17.15 -8.05
N LYS A 256 -21.67 17.88 -8.91
CA LYS A 256 -21.06 18.79 -9.90
C LYS A 256 -20.59 20.13 -9.34
N SER A 257 -20.76 20.41 -8.04
CA SER A 257 -20.32 21.66 -7.38
C SER A 257 -18.78 21.81 -7.37
N LYS A 258 -18.06 20.68 -7.42
CA LYS A 258 -16.60 20.63 -7.48
C LYS A 258 -16.13 19.67 -8.56
N THR A 259 -14.93 19.91 -9.06
CA THR A 259 -14.27 18.95 -9.94
C THR A 259 -13.86 17.70 -9.17
N PRO A 260 -13.72 16.52 -9.83
CA PRO A 260 -13.25 15.31 -9.14
C PRO A 260 -11.90 15.47 -8.43
N LYS A 261 -11.04 16.38 -8.91
CA LYS A 261 -9.76 16.69 -8.25
C LYS A 261 -9.97 17.50 -6.96
N GLN A 262 -10.90 18.43 -6.95
CA GLN A 262 -11.26 19.20 -5.75
C GLN A 262 -11.92 18.31 -4.71
N TRP A 263 -12.77 17.36 -5.16
CA TRP A 263 -13.34 16.35 -4.27
C TRP A 263 -12.28 15.42 -3.68
N ALA A 264 -11.26 15.04 -4.46
CA ALA A 264 -10.16 14.24 -3.94
C ALA A 264 -9.38 14.99 -2.84
N LEU A 265 -9.12 16.29 -3.02
CA LEU A 265 -8.51 17.14 -1.98
C LEU A 265 -9.41 17.27 -0.74
N TYR A 266 -10.72 17.43 -0.93
CA TYR A 266 -11.67 17.47 0.19
C TYR A 266 -11.60 16.18 1.05
N VAL A 267 -11.53 15.01 0.42
CA VAL A 267 -11.41 13.75 1.17
C VAL A 267 -10.04 13.62 1.81
N GLU A 268 -8.97 14.06 1.14
CA GLU A 268 -7.63 14.13 1.70
C GLU A 268 -7.62 14.97 2.98
N ASP A 269 -8.20 16.17 2.93
CA ASP A 269 -8.34 17.05 4.09
C ASP A 269 -9.11 16.34 5.23
N LYS A 270 -10.22 15.65 4.93
CA LYS A 270 -10.97 14.88 5.91
C LYS A 270 -10.17 13.78 6.58
N VAL A 271 -9.27 13.11 5.84
CA VAL A 271 -8.35 12.11 6.41
C VAL A 271 -7.35 12.76 7.37
N TYR A 272 -6.81 13.93 7.03
CA TYR A 272 -5.83 14.62 7.88
C TYR A 272 -6.46 15.43 9.03
N GLU A 273 -7.78 15.61 9.06
CA GLU A 273 -8.54 16.19 10.17
C GLU A 273 -8.84 15.16 11.27
N LEU A 274 -8.77 13.85 10.98
CA LEU A 274 -8.93 12.78 11.97
C LEU A 274 -7.76 12.76 12.96
#